data_8a33b8a5e1a8bac918153b80c4d66d6b
#
_entry.id   8a33b8a5e1a8bac918153b80c4d66d6b
#
_cell.length_a   1.000
_cell.length_b   1.000
_cell.length_c   1.000
_cell.angle_alpha   90.00
_cell.angle_beta   90.00
_cell.angle_gamma   90.00
#
_symmetry.space_group_name_H-M   'P 1'
#
loop_
_entity.id
_entity.type
_entity.pdbx_description
1 polymer ?
#
loop_
_entity_poly.entity_id
_entity_poly.type
_entity_poly.pdbx_seq_one_letter_code
_entity_poly.pdbx_strand_id
1 'polypeptide(L)'
;MKIICSKSNLLKSVNISLKAVPSKTTMPILECILMDATTNQIKFTTNDMELGIETIVNGHIEEKGMVALDAKIFYEIIRRLPDNDVTITTDSNFVATITCEKAKFTIPGKAGEDFAYLPVIEKDESLTLSQFTLKEMIRQTIFSIAVNENNR
;
A
#
# COMPACT_ATOMS: atom_id res chain seq x y z
N MET A 1 5.46 -3.96 15.98
CA MET A 1 6.01 -3.07 14.93
C MET A 1 5.85 -1.62 15.32
N LYS A 2 6.86 -0.78 15.06
CA LYS A 2 6.75 0.68 15.23
C LYS A 2 7.51 1.39 14.13
N ILE A 3 6.80 2.25 13.37
CA ILE A 3 7.34 3.03 12.26
C ILE A 3 6.93 4.49 12.38
N ILE A 4 7.77 5.38 11.85
CA ILE A 4 7.53 6.83 11.79
C ILE A 4 7.74 7.30 10.36
N CYS A 5 6.73 7.92 9.77
CA CYS A 5 6.76 8.41 8.40
C CYS A 5 6.07 9.78 8.31
N SER A 6 6.52 10.65 7.42
CA SER A 6 5.75 11.86 7.15
C SER A 6 4.39 11.52 6.53
N LYS A 7 3.35 12.28 6.89
CA LYS A 7 2.02 12.12 6.29
C LYS A 7 2.07 12.15 4.76
N SER A 8 2.87 13.04 4.19
CA SER A 8 2.99 13.19 2.73
C SER A 8 3.50 11.91 2.06
N ASN A 9 4.52 11.25 2.64
CA ASN A 9 5.06 9.99 2.13
C ASN A 9 4.03 8.85 2.27
N LEU A 10 3.35 8.76 3.42
CA LEU A 10 2.30 7.78 3.65
C LEU A 10 1.16 7.95 2.65
N LEU A 11 0.64 9.18 2.51
CA LEU A 11 -0.49 9.45 1.63
C LEU A 11 -0.17 9.14 0.16
N LYS A 12 1.05 9.50 -0.30
CA LYS A 12 1.52 9.17 -1.65
C LYS A 12 1.54 7.66 -1.88
N SER A 13 2.13 6.90 -0.96
CA SER A 13 2.28 5.45 -1.09
C SER A 13 0.94 4.73 -0.99
N VAL A 14 0.07 5.14 -0.05
CA VAL A 14 -1.29 4.57 0.07
C VAL A 14 -2.12 4.84 -1.17
N ASN A 15 -2.07 6.04 -1.74
CA ASN A 15 -2.78 6.36 -3.00
C ASN A 15 -2.35 5.48 -4.18
N ILE A 16 -1.06 5.14 -4.24
CA ILE A 16 -0.53 4.22 -5.26
C ILE A 16 -1.06 2.81 -4.99
N SER A 17 -0.93 2.32 -3.77
CA SER A 17 -1.32 0.97 -3.37
C SER A 17 -2.83 0.72 -3.55
N LEU A 18 -3.68 1.70 -3.27
CA LEU A 18 -5.14 1.59 -3.45
C LEU A 18 -5.57 1.22 -4.87
N LYS A 19 -4.71 1.40 -5.87
CA LYS A 19 -5.03 1.04 -7.28
C LYS A 19 -5.13 -0.46 -7.52
N ALA A 20 -4.52 -1.28 -6.64
CA ALA A 20 -4.63 -2.74 -6.69
C ALA A 20 -5.45 -3.30 -5.51
N VAL A 21 -6.30 -2.49 -4.88
CA VAL A 21 -7.28 -2.98 -3.90
C VAL A 21 -8.60 -3.23 -4.63
N PRO A 22 -9.12 -4.46 -4.63
CA PRO A 22 -10.34 -4.79 -5.35
C PRO A 22 -11.55 -4.05 -4.76
N SER A 23 -12.48 -3.66 -5.63
CA SER A 23 -13.74 -3.03 -5.19
C SER A 23 -14.69 -4.03 -4.56
N LYS A 24 -14.65 -5.29 -5.00
CA LYS A 24 -15.40 -6.44 -4.48
C LYS A 24 -14.51 -7.67 -4.53
N THR A 25 -14.47 -8.43 -3.46
CA THR A 25 -13.73 -9.70 -3.39
C THR A 25 -14.40 -10.65 -2.41
N THR A 26 -14.22 -11.95 -2.65
CA THR A 26 -14.60 -13.02 -1.70
C THR A 26 -13.48 -13.29 -0.68
N MET A 27 -12.32 -12.68 -0.84
CA MET A 27 -11.16 -12.83 0.03
C MET A 27 -10.91 -11.53 0.82
N PRO A 28 -11.39 -11.42 2.07
CA PRO A 28 -11.31 -10.17 2.85
C PRO A 28 -9.89 -9.67 3.11
N ILE A 29 -8.86 -10.50 2.95
CA ILE A 29 -7.47 -10.10 3.09
C ILE A 29 -7.01 -9.19 1.94
N LEU A 30 -7.59 -9.32 0.75
CA LEU A 30 -7.27 -8.50 -0.41
C LEU A 30 -7.84 -7.07 -0.31
N GLU A 31 -8.78 -6.81 0.59
CA GLU A 31 -9.24 -5.46 0.92
C GLU A 31 -8.22 -4.69 1.78
N CYS A 32 -7.17 -5.39 2.24
CA CYS A 32 -6.14 -4.83 3.09
C CYS A 32 -4.93 -4.36 2.27
N ILE A 33 -4.19 -3.43 2.88
CA ILE A 33 -2.83 -3.08 2.52
C ILE A 33 -1.89 -3.78 3.50
N LEU A 34 -0.97 -4.59 2.99
CA LEU A 34 0.11 -5.16 3.78
C LEU A 34 1.16 -4.09 4.04
N MET A 35 1.43 -3.81 5.29
CA MET A 35 2.53 -2.97 5.74
C MET A 35 3.63 -3.88 6.28
N ASP A 36 4.75 -3.92 5.59
CA ASP A 36 5.91 -4.75 5.93
C ASP A 36 7.12 -3.88 6.27
N ALA A 37 7.58 -3.97 7.51
CA ALA A 37 8.79 -3.36 8.05
C ALA A 37 9.74 -4.40 8.64
N THR A 38 9.74 -5.62 8.12
CA THR A 38 10.61 -6.72 8.60
C THR A 38 12.06 -6.58 8.14
N THR A 39 12.27 -5.88 7.02
CA THR A 39 13.58 -5.55 6.48
C THR A 39 14.05 -4.16 6.95
N ASN A 40 14.94 -3.53 6.21
CA ASN A 40 15.38 -2.14 6.47
C ASN A 40 14.58 -1.13 5.63
N GLN A 41 13.48 -1.57 5.01
CA GLN A 41 12.59 -0.75 4.20
C GLN A 41 11.16 -0.95 4.68
N ILE A 42 10.37 0.12 4.65
CA ILE A 42 8.93 0.04 4.85
C ILE A 42 8.31 -0.18 3.48
N LYS A 43 7.58 -1.28 3.30
CA LYS A 43 6.90 -1.62 2.05
C LYS A 43 5.40 -1.71 2.26
N PHE A 44 4.65 -1.18 1.31
CA PHE A 44 3.21 -1.38 1.23
C PHE A 44 2.92 -2.25 0.01
N THR A 45 2.18 -3.33 0.22
CA THR A 45 1.79 -4.26 -0.84
C THR A 45 0.27 -4.39 -0.87
N THR A 46 -0.29 -4.35 -2.07
CA THR A 46 -1.70 -4.64 -2.35
C THR A 46 -1.80 -5.56 -3.56
N ASN A 47 -2.85 -6.35 -3.64
CA ASN A 47 -3.01 -7.37 -4.66
C ASN A 47 -4.51 -7.67 -4.87
N ASP A 48 -4.96 -7.72 -6.12
CA ASP A 48 -6.32 -8.15 -6.49
C ASP A 48 -6.34 -9.51 -7.21
N MET A 49 -5.21 -10.25 -7.17
CA MET A 49 -4.92 -11.52 -7.85
C MET A 49 -4.56 -11.39 -9.35
N GLU A 50 -4.82 -10.25 -9.98
CA GLU A 50 -4.41 -9.95 -11.36
C GLU A 50 -3.34 -8.87 -11.39
N LEU A 51 -3.51 -7.83 -10.56
CA LEU A 51 -2.60 -6.71 -10.40
C LEU A 51 -2.06 -6.66 -8.97
N GLY A 52 -0.74 -6.67 -8.84
CA GLY A 52 -0.07 -6.41 -7.57
C GLY A 52 0.72 -5.11 -7.62
N ILE A 53 0.66 -4.35 -6.53
CA ILE A 53 1.45 -3.13 -6.36
C ILE A 53 2.27 -3.25 -5.09
N GLU A 54 3.59 -3.05 -5.22
CA GLU A 54 4.50 -2.86 -4.11
C GLU A 54 5.08 -1.44 -4.17
N THR A 55 5.05 -0.71 -3.06
CA THR A 55 5.65 0.63 -2.97
C THR A 55 6.52 0.73 -1.72
N ILE A 56 7.65 1.45 -1.84
CA ILE A 56 8.54 1.74 -0.73
C ILE A 56 8.13 3.08 -0.12
N VAL A 57 7.99 3.08 1.20
CA VAL A 57 7.64 4.27 1.99
C VAL A 57 8.89 4.78 2.70
N ASN A 58 9.23 6.03 2.46
CA ASN A 58 10.34 6.66 3.20
C ASN A 58 9.89 6.95 4.63
N GLY A 59 10.63 6.40 5.59
CA GLY A 59 10.35 6.56 7.01
C GLY A 59 11.41 5.88 7.87
N HIS A 60 11.22 5.91 9.17
CA HIS A 60 12.08 5.31 10.17
C HIS A 60 11.40 4.09 10.79
N ILE A 61 12.15 2.99 10.93
CA ILE A 61 11.69 1.76 11.58
C ILE A 61 12.32 1.72 12.97
N GLU A 62 11.51 1.86 14.02
CA GLU A 62 11.96 1.66 15.40
C GLU A 62 11.83 0.21 15.82
N GLU A 63 10.72 -0.46 15.44
CA GLU A 63 10.48 -1.87 15.71
C GLU A 63 10.01 -2.57 14.44
N LYS A 64 10.66 -3.66 14.08
CA LYS A 64 10.31 -4.48 12.92
C LYS A 64 8.99 -5.21 13.12
N GLY A 65 8.33 -5.53 12.01
CA GLY A 65 7.11 -6.32 11.99
C GLY A 65 6.29 -6.09 10.74
N MET A 66 5.13 -6.76 10.68
CA MET A 66 4.20 -6.62 9.57
C MET A 66 2.76 -6.69 10.06
N VAL A 67 1.86 -6.05 9.32
CA VAL A 67 0.42 -6.05 9.59
C VAL A 67 -0.34 -5.78 8.30
N ALA A 68 -1.49 -6.41 8.13
CA ALA A 68 -2.43 -6.09 7.07
C ALA A 68 -3.58 -5.25 7.64
N LEU A 69 -3.79 -4.04 7.11
CA LEU A 69 -4.81 -3.09 7.54
C LEU A 69 -5.83 -2.87 6.43
N ASP A 70 -7.11 -2.67 6.78
CA ASP A 70 -8.10 -2.23 5.80
C ASP A 70 -7.60 -0.98 5.07
N ALA A 71 -7.44 -1.11 3.74
CA ALA A 71 -6.78 -0.10 2.92
C ALA A 71 -7.60 1.19 2.83
N LYS A 72 -8.94 1.09 2.80
CA LYS A 72 -9.84 2.24 2.69
C LYS A 72 -9.90 3.00 4.01
N ILE A 73 -10.04 2.29 5.12
CA ILE A 73 -10.06 2.89 6.47
C ILE A 73 -8.72 3.55 6.75
N PHE A 74 -7.61 2.87 6.46
CA PHE A 74 -6.26 3.42 6.62
C PHE A 74 -6.07 4.70 5.80
N TYR A 75 -6.45 4.69 4.52
CA TYR A 75 -6.41 5.87 3.65
C TYR A 75 -7.20 7.05 4.21
N GLU A 76 -8.45 6.81 4.65
CA GLU A 76 -9.31 7.88 5.17
C GLU A 76 -8.73 8.50 6.45
N ILE A 77 -8.06 7.73 7.29
CA ILE A 77 -7.36 8.26 8.46
C ILE A 77 -6.17 9.11 8.02
N ILE A 78 -5.25 8.55 7.22
CA ILE A 78 -4.04 9.26 6.80
C ILE A 78 -4.39 10.57 6.07
N ARG A 79 -5.42 10.57 5.24
CA ARG A 79 -5.87 11.76 4.51
C ARG A 79 -6.27 12.92 5.44
N ARG A 80 -6.87 12.61 6.59
CA ARG A 80 -7.40 13.59 7.56
C ARG A 80 -6.42 14.02 8.63
N LEU A 81 -5.27 13.37 8.75
CA LEU A 81 -4.23 13.78 9.70
C LEU A 81 -3.63 15.15 9.37
N PRO A 82 -3.09 15.87 10.35
CA PRO A 82 -2.25 17.04 10.13
C PRO A 82 -1.03 16.72 9.25
N ASP A 83 -0.45 17.70 8.61
CA ASP A 83 0.75 17.53 7.79
C ASP A 83 2.02 17.51 8.66
N ASN A 84 2.23 16.38 9.34
CA ASN A 84 3.35 16.16 10.25
C ASN A 84 3.77 14.68 10.22
N ASP A 85 4.71 14.30 11.08
CA ASP A 85 5.12 12.91 11.24
C ASP A 85 4.02 12.07 11.90
N VAL A 86 3.80 10.90 11.33
CA VAL A 86 2.82 9.92 11.75
C VAL A 86 3.56 8.72 12.34
N THR A 87 3.25 8.37 13.57
CA THR A 87 3.74 7.15 14.20
C THR A 87 2.67 6.07 14.09
N ILE A 88 3.04 4.90 13.60
CA ILE A 88 2.17 3.72 13.51
C ILE A 88 2.80 2.62 14.36
N THR A 89 2.05 2.13 15.34
CA THR A 89 2.46 1.01 16.21
C THR A 89 1.45 -0.12 16.10
N THR A 90 1.93 -1.36 16.16
CA THR A 90 1.04 -2.53 16.25
C THR A 90 1.36 -3.35 17.48
N ASP A 91 0.33 -3.87 18.13
CA ASP A 91 0.44 -4.78 19.26
C ASP A 91 0.48 -6.26 18.81
N SER A 92 0.49 -7.16 19.80
CA SER A 92 0.48 -8.62 19.56
C SER A 92 -0.83 -9.15 18.97
N ASN A 93 -1.90 -8.38 19.01
CA ASN A 93 -3.22 -8.72 18.45
C ASN A 93 -3.42 -8.07 17.07
N PHE A 94 -2.35 -7.57 16.45
CA PHE A 94 -2.36 -6.85 15.18
C PHE A 94 -3.19 -5.55 15.17
N VAL A 95 -3.52 -5.02 16.35
CA VAL A 95 -4.22 -3.74 16.42
C VAL A 95 -3.23 -2.62 16.16
N ALA A 96 -3.48 -1.84 15.11
CA ALA A 96 -2.65 -0.70 14.75
C ALA A 96 -3.16 0.57 15.42
N THR A 97 -2.26 1.27 16.10
CA THR A 97 -2.48 2.62 16.64
C THR A 97 -1.70 3.62 15.78
N ILE A 98 -2.42 4.60 15.24
CA ILE A 98 -1.90 5.65 14.37
C ILE A 98 -1.98 6.96 15.14
N THR A 99 -0.85 7.62 15.36
CA THR A 99 -0.77 8.89 16.09
C THR A 99 -0.09 9.97 15.25
N CYS A 100 -0.66 11.17 15.28
CA CYS A 100 -0.07 12.35 14.69
C CYS A 100 -0.48 13.56 15.53
N GLU A 101 0.47 14.23 16.16
CA GLU A 101 0.22 15.29 17.14
C GLU A 101 -0.76 14.84 18.25
N LYS A 102 -1.94 15.48 18.31
CA LYS A 102 -3.00 15.14 19.27
C LYS A 102 -4.00 14.10 18.74
N ALA A 103 -3.93 13.79 17.45
CA ALA A 103 -4.82 12.82 16.83
C ALA A 103 -4.32 11.40 17.11
N LYS A 104 -5.25 10.52 17.51
CA LYS A 104 -4.99 9.10 17.75
C LYS A 104 -6.14 8.28 17.20
N PHE A 105 -5.82 7.30 16.37
CA PHE A 105 -6.77 6.35 15.78
C PHE A 105 -6.30 4.94 16.05
N THR A 106 -7.25 4.01 16.11
CA THR A 106 -6.97 2.59 16.28
C THR A 106 -7.74 1.81 15.22
N ILE A 107 -7.06 0.90 14.52
CA ILE A 107 -7.63 0.05 13.48
C ILE A 107 -7.31 -1.40 13.83
N PRO A 108 -8.29 -2.32 13.84
CA PRO A 108 -8.01 -3.74 13.89
C PRO A 108 -7.32 -4.16 12.59
N GLY A 109 -6.22 -4.89 12.72
CA GLY A 109 -5.48 -5.46 11.60
C GLY A 109 -5.61 -6.97 11.56
N LYS A 110 -4.93 -7.57 10.60
CA LYS A 110 -4.77 -9.02 10.43
C LYS A 110 -3.28 -9.36 10.40
N ALA A 111 -2.96 -10.62 10.66
CA ALA A 111 -1.58 -11.10 10.53
C ALA A 111 -1.08 -10.84 9.10
N GLY A 112 0.11 -10.26 8.98
CA GLY A 112 0.69 -9.97 7.66
C GLY A 112 1.05 -11.24 6.90
N GLU A 113 1.32 -12.34 7.61
CA GLU A 113 1.62 -13.66 7.06
C GLU A 113 0.45 -14.27 6.28
N ASP A 114 -0.79 -13.87 6.61
CA ASP A 114 -2.00 -14.33 5.90
C ASP A 114 -2.21 -13.59 4.55
N PHE A 115 -1.40 -12.57 4.27
CA PHE A 115 -1.53 -11.80 3.03
C PHE A 115 -1.00 -12.60 1.84
N ALA A 116 -1.76 -12.57 0.72
CA ALA A 116 -1.35 -13.19 -0.53
C ALA A 116 -0.17 -12.42 -1.14
N TYR A 117 1.03 -12.96 -1.02
CA TYR A 117 2.25 -12.36 -1.58
C TYR A 117 2.22 -12.35 -3.11
N LEU A 118 2.85 -11.32 -3.68
CA LEU A 118 3.11 -11.29 -5.11
C LEU A 118 4.12 -12.38 -5.48
N PRO A 119 3.95 -13.04 -6.64
CA PRO A 119 4.95 -13.99 -7.11
C PRO A 119 6.30 -13.29 -7.30
N VAL A 120 7.36 -14.01 -6.99
CA VAL A 120 8.72 -13.53 -7.30
C VAL A 120 8.92 -13.57 -8.81
N ILE A 121 9.13 -12.41 -9.41
CA ILE A 121 9.43 -12.30 -10.84
C ILE A 121 10.94 -12.43 -11.01
N GLU A 122 11.36 -13.44 -11.77
CA GLU A 122 12.75 -13.58 -12.22
C GLU A 122 13.08 -12.42 -13.16
N LYS A 123 14.18 -11.71 -12.86
CA LYS A 123 14.58 -10.49 -13.61
C LYS A 123 15.72 -10.81 -14.57
N ASP A 124 15.53 -11.77 -15.45
CA ASP A 124 16.56 -12.21 -16.38
C ASP A 124 16.76 -11.20 -17.54
N GLU A 125 15.71 -10.46 -17.87
CA GLU A 125 15.77 -9.42 -18.90
C GLU A 125 15.16 -8.11 -18.38
N SER A 126 15.74 -6.97 -18.78
CA SER A 126 15.26 -5.65 -18.40
C SER A 126 15.26 -4.70 -19.58
N LEU A 127 14.22 -3.86 -19.67
CA LEU A 127 14.13 -2.76 -20.63
C LEU A 127 14.16 -1.42 -19.87
N THR A 128 15.07 -0.54 -20.26
CA THR A 128 15.17 0.80 -19.68
C THR A 128 14.58 1.84 -20.62
N LEU A 129 13.59 2.58 -20.15
CA LEU A 129 12.95 3.68 -20.87
C LEU A 129 12.96 4.95 -20.00
N SER A 130 13.01 6.12 -20.66
CA SER A 130 12.79 7.37 -19.93
C SER A 130 11.34 7.47 -19.46
N GLN A 131 11.11 8.10 -18.30
CA GLN A 131 9.75 8.36 -17.82
C GLN A 131 8.89 9.13 -18.81
N PHE A 132 9.50 10.09 -19.52
CA PHE A 132 8.81 10.87 -20.56
C PHE A 132 8.34 9.96 -21.71
N THR A 133 9.22 9.12 -22.24
CA THR A 133 8.87 8.20 -23.32
C THR A 133 7.74 7.25 -22.90
N LEU A 134 7.86 6.63 -21.73
CA LEU A 134 6.82 5.71 -21.24
C LEU A 134 5.48 6.42 -21.03
N LYS A 135 5.47 7.63 -20.47
CA LYS A 135 4.27 8.43 -20.29
C LYS A 135 3.59 8.77 -21.61
N GLU A 136 4.36 9.15 -22.63
CA GLU A 136 3.82 9.45 -23.97
C GLU A 136 3.24 8.20 -24.64
N MET A 137 3.91 7.05 -24.53
CA MET A 137 3.39 5.78 -25.05
C MET A 137 2.05 5.43 -24.41
N ILE A 138 1.95 5.53 -23.07
CA ILE A 138 0.70 5.30 -22.33
C ILE A 138 -0.37 6.30 -22.80
N ARG A 139 -0.06 7.59 -22.89
CA ARG A 139 -1.00 8.62 -23.32
C ARG A 139 -1.58 8.37 -24.71
N GLN A 140 -0.75 7.85 -25.63
CA GLN A 140 -1.15 7.55 -27.00
C GLN A 140 -1.99 6.27 -27.14
N THR A 141 -2.05 5.42 -26.13
CA THR A 141 -2.75 4.13 -26.18
C THR A 141 -3.93 4.03 -25.23
N ILE A 142 -3.93 4.80 -24.13
CA ILE A 142 -4.91 4.67 -23.03
C ILE A 142 -6.36 4.88 -23.48
N PHE A 143 -6.61 5.65 -24.53
CA PHE A 143 -7.95 5.90 -25.05
C PHE A 143 -8.62 4.65 -25.64
N SER A 144 -7.83 3.65 -26.01
CA SER A 144 -8.33 2.39 -26.60
C SER A 144 -8.67 1.32 -25.55
N ILE A 145 -8.43 1.61 -24.28
CA ILE A 145 -8.75 0.68 -23.18
C ILE A 145 -10.26 0.66 -22.96
N ALA A 146 -10.85 -0.53 -22.93
CA ALA A 146 -12.27 -0.70 -22.58
C ALA A 146 -12.54 -0.23 -21.15
N VAL A 147 -13.53 0.65 -20.98
CA VAL A 147 -13.92 1.22 -19.67
C VAL A 147 -14.88 0.27 -18.92
N ASN A 148 -15.54 -0.65 -19.63
CA ASN A 148 -16.48 -1.63 -19.08
C ASN A 148 -16.13 -3.03 -19.55
N GLU A 149 -16.04 -3.99 -18.63
CA GLU A 149 -15.84 -5.42 -18.92
C GLU A 149 -16.97 -6.07 -19.74
N ASN A 150 -18.11 -5.42 -19.85
CA ASN A 150 -19.28 -5.91 -20.59
C ASN A 150 -19.21 -5.73 -22.13
N ASN A 151 -18.12 -5.18 -22.65
CA ASN A 151 -17.90 -4.99 -24.09
C ASN A 151 -16.82 -5.93 -24.65
N ARG A 152 -16.81 -7.18 -24.19
CA ARG A 152 -16.10 -8.29 -24.82
C ARG A 152 -17.01 -9.08 -25.70
#